data_ab31bf5f9e3fd25e7afd3329cade1704
#
_entry.id   ab31bf5f9e3fd25e7afd3329cade1704
#
_cell.length_a   1.000
_cell.length_b   1.000
_cell.length_c   1.000
_cell.angle_alpha   90.00
_cell.angle_beta   90.00
_cell.angle_gamma   90.00
#
_symmetry.space_group_name_H-M   'P 1'
#
loop_
_entity.id
_entity.type
_entity.pdbx_description
1 polymer ?
#
loop_
_entity_poly.entity_id
_entity_poly.type
_entity_poly.pdbx_seq_one_letter_code
_entity_poly.pdbx_strand_id
1 'polypeptide(L)'
;VDLSVASQRQSAISAVLALGLDSIDGIITCAGVASHFPDKEKILTINYSGSIDIIKGLQHRLSAGASVVMVSSNSAPLCKKPDVAELLLNDDWQGIAALLGDLSGHDCYSGSKLAIAKWMRKYAPELARQGIRLNAIAPGYTETAMTKAVADDPQYGDAIRQFVASIPMQRPGHPEDMADAVEFLLSDKASFVSGSMLFIDGGHDAMFRPSAI
;
A
#
# COMPACT_ATOMS: atom_id res chain seq x y z
N VAL A 1 -15.23 -10.01 3.82
CA VAL A 1 -14.23 -10.70 2.98
C VAL A 1 -12.88 -10.65 3.69
N ASP A 2 -12.23 -11.81 3.85
CA ASP A 2 -10.87 -11.93 4.36
C ASP A 2 -9.89 -11.95 3.17
N LEU A 3 -9.14 -10.89 2.98
CA LEU A 3 -8.19 -10.76 1.87
C LEU A 3 -6.95 -11.67 2.00
N SER A 4 -6.72 -12.31 3.15
CA SER A 4 -5.68 -13.34 3.27
C SER A 4 -6.03 -14.62 2.51
N VAL A 5 -7.32 -14.86 2.22
CA VAL A 5 -7.83 -16.06 1.58
C VAL A 5 -8.11 -15.82 0.10
N ALA A 6 -7.40 -16.54 -0.79
CA ALA A 6 -7.52 -16.36 -2.25
C ALA A 6 -8.94 -16.53 -2.77
N SER A 7 -9.69 -17.54 -2.30
CA SER A 7 -11.08 -17.77 -2.72
C SER A 7 -12.00 -16.62 -2.28
N GLN A 8 -11.75 -15.96 -1.16
CA GLN A 8 -12.53 -14.81 -0.73
C GLN A 8 -12.20 -13.55 -1.53
N ARG A 9 -10.93 -13.35 -1.95
CA ARG A 9 -10.57 -12.29 -2.90
C ARG A 9 -11.31 -12.47 -4.22
N GLN A 10 -11.36 -13.70 -4.73
CA GLN A 10 -12.11 -14.02 -5.95
C GLN A 10 -13.62 -13.80 -5.77
N SER A 11 -14.17 -14.15 -4.61
CA SER A 11 -15.58 -13.87 -4.30
C SER A 11 -15.88 -12.37 -4.26
N ALA A 12 -14.98 -11.56 -3.71
CA ALA A 12 -15.13 -10.10 -3.72
C ALA A 12 -15.15 -9.53 -5.15
N ILE A 13 -14.22 -9.98 -6.00
CA ILE A 13 -14.18 -9.59 -7.41
C ILE A 13 -15.50 -9.98 -8.10
N SER A 14 -15.95 -11.23 -7.93
CA SER A 14 -17.20 -11.72 -8.50
C SER A 14 -18.42 -10.92 -8.03
N ALA A 15 -18.45 -10.53 -6.74
CA ALA A 15 -19.52 -9.72 -6.19
C ALA A 15 -19.57 -8.32 -6.83
N VAL A 16 -18.42 -7.68 -7.05
CA VAL A 16 -18.37 -6.39 -7.77
C VAL A 16 -18.84 -6.53 -9.21
N LEU A 17 -18.37 -7.57 -9.91
CA LEU A 17 -18.79 -7.85 -11.30
C LEU A 17 -20.30 -8.12 -11.40
N ALA A 18 -20.90 -8.76 -10.39
CA ALA A 18 -22.33 -9.04 -10.33
C ALA A 18 -23.22 -7.80 -10.13
N LEU A 19 -22.64 -6.64 -9.77
CA LEU A 19 -23.40 -5.38 -9.68
C LEU A 19 -23.89 -4.87 -11.04
N GLY A 20 -23.40 -5.45 -12.15
CA GLY A 20 -23.83 -5.08 -13.49
C GLY A 20 -23.44 -3.66 -13.92
N LEU A 21 -22.40 -3.09 -13.30
CA LEU A 21 -21.90 -1.77 -13.66
C LEU A 21 -21.30 -1.81 -15.08
N ASP A 22 -21.53 -0.79 -15.89
CA ASP A 22 -20.97 -0.69 -17.24
C ASP A 22 -19.44 -0.55 -17.19
N SER A 23 -18.95 0.26 -16.25
CA SER A 23 -17.52 0.50 -16.02
C SER A 23 -17.23 0.88 -14.56
N ILE A 24 -15.95 0.91 -14.22
CA ILE A 24 -15.39 1.36 -12.94
C ILE A 24 -14.47 2.54 -13.24
N ASP A 25 -14.67 3.69 -12.58
CA ASP A 25 -13.89 4.90 -12.80
C ASP A 25 -12.68 5.01 -11.88
N GLY A 26 -12.63 4.21 -10.81
CA GLY A 26 -11.49 4.19 -9.91
C GLY A 26 -11.46 3.01 -8.96
N ILE A 27 -10.24 2.63 -8.56
CA ILE A 27 -9.99 1.61 -7.54
C ILE A 27 -9.02 2.19 -6.51
N ILE A 28 -9.36 2.03 -5.21
CA ILE A 28 -8.45 2.34 -4.11
C ILE A 28 -8.20 1.05 -3.34
N THR A 29 -6.94 0.57 -3.29
CA THR A 29 -6.57 -0.58 -2.47
C THR A 29 -6.04 -0.10 -1.11
N CYS A 30 -6.95 0.15 -0.16
CA CYS A 30 -6.64 0.70 1.16
C CYS A 30 -6.50 -0.38 2.24
N ALA A 31 -7.02 -1.58 2.02
CA ALA A 31 -6.97 -2.66 3.01
C ALA A 31 -5.51 -3.07 3.32
N GLY A 32 -5.21 -3.26 4.59
CA GLY A 32 -3.89 -3.69 5.02
C GLY A 32 -3.82 -3.90 6.53
N VAL A 33 -2.78 -4.60 6.96
CA VAL A 33 -2.45 -4.84 8.36
C VAL A 33 -1.04 -4.34 8.67
N ALA A 34 -0.82 -3.96 9.93
CA ALA A 34 0.45 -3.40 10.38
C ALA A 34 1.51 -4.48 10.68
N SER A 35 2.75 -4.04 10.91
CA SER A 35 3.90 -4.90 11.18
C SER A 35 3.79 -5.74 12.47
N HIS A 36 2.93 -5.35 13.41
CA HIS A 36 2.68 -6.10 14.65
C HIS A 36 1.56 -7.14 14.52
N PHE A 37 0.98 -7.30 13.33
CA PHE A 37 0.00 -8.37 13.11
C PHE A 37 0.65 -9.73 13.36
N PRO A 38 0.01 -10.64 14.14
CA PRO A 38 0.69 -11.84 14.68
C PRO A 38 1.10 -12.85 13.61
N ASP A 39 0.43 -12.87 12.47
CA ASP A 39 0.67 -13.79 11.37
C ASP A 39 1.44 -13.08 10.24
N LYS A 40 2.73 -13.40 10.11
CA LYS A 40 3.63 -12.80 9.13
C LYS A 40 3.22 -13.09 7.67
N GLU A 41 2.72 -14.28 7.38
CA GLU A 41 2.25 -14.64 6.05
C GLU A 41 0.99 -13.84 5.68
N LYS A 42 0.10 -13.62 6.64
CA LYS A 42 -1.07 -12.76 6.42
C LYS A 42 -0.72 -11.30 6.21
N ILE A 43 0.39 -10.80 6.77
CA ILE A 43 0.88 -9.45 6.41
C ILE A 43 1.17 -9.37 4.91
N LEU A 44 1.84 -10.37 4.36
CA LEU A 44 2.18 -10.41 2.93
C LEU A 44 0.94 -10.60 2.05
N THR A 45 0.09 -11.57 2.39
CA THR A 45 -1.09 -11.90 1.58
C THR A 45 -2.15 -10.80 1.60
N ILE A 46 -2.43 -10.19 2.77
CA ILE A 46 -3.41 -9.09 2.86
C ILE A 46 -2.88 -7.85 2.15
N ASN A 47 -1.66 -7.42 2.49
CA ASN A 47 -1.13 -6.15 1.99
C ASN A 47 -0.82 -6.21 0.49
N TYR A 48 -0.18 -7.28 0.01
CA TYR A 48 0.21 -7.39 -1.38
C TYR A 48 -0.83 -8.13 -2.24
N SER A 49 -1.07 -9.42 -1.99
CA SER A 49 -1.98 -10.21 -2.84
C SER A 49 -3.41 -9.64 -2.82
N GLY A 50 -3.87 -9.17 -1.64
CA GLY A 50 -5.16 -8.51 -1.50
C GLY A 50 -5.32 -7.31 -2.44
N SER A 51 -4.29 -6.49 -2.58
CA SER A 51 -4.29 -5.33 -3.47
C SER A 51 -4.20 -5.74 -4.95
N ILE A 52 -3.25 -6.64 -5.26
CA ILE A 52 -2.94 -7.00 -6.65
C ILE A 52 -4.07 -7.80 -7.30
N ASP A 53 -4.64 -8.78 -6.59
CA ASP A 53 -5.70 -9.64 -7.14
C ASP A 53 -6.97 -8.84 -7.43
N ILE A 54 -7.33 -7.89 -6.56
CA ILE A 54 -8.48 -7.00 -6.78
C ILE A 54 -8.27 -6.14 -8.03
N ILE A 55 -7.09 -5.52 -8.19
CA ILE A 55 -6.81 -4.70 -9.37
C ILE A 55 -6.83 -5.57 -10.64
N LYS A 56 -6.12 -6.70 -10.65
CA LYS A 56 -6.07 -7.63 -11.80
C LYS A 56 -7.45 -8.17 -12.17
N GLY A 57 -8.27 -8.50 -11.17
CA GLY A 57 -9.60 -9.04 -11.37
C GLY A 57 -10.60 -8.02 -11.92
N LEU A 58 -10.41 -6.73 -11.64
CA LEU A 58 -11.33 -5.66 -12.03
C LEU A 58 -10.79 -4.77 -13.17
N GLN A 59 -9.51 -4.86 -13.53
CA GLN A 59 -8.89 -3.94 -14.50
C GLN A 59 -9.59 -3.90 -15.86
N HIS A 60 -10.17 -5.03 -16.31
CA HIS A 60 -10.89 -5.13 -17.58
C HIS A 60 -12.23 -4.36 -17.57
N ARG A 61 -12.67 -3.87 -16.41
CA ARG A 61 -13.87 -3.05 -16.22
C ARG A 61 -13.55 -1.57 -16.00
N LEU A 62 -12.26 -1.21 -15.94
CA LEU A 62 -11.87 0.19 -15.81
C LEU A 62 -12.17 0.95 -17.09
N SER A 63 -12.83 2.10 -16.97
CA SER A 63 -13.09 3.02 -18.08
C SER A 63 -11.79 3.70 -18.54
N ALA A 64 -11.79 4.17 -19.79
CA ALA A 64 -10.77 5.13 -20.23
C ALA A 64 -10.87 6.40 -19.38
N GLY A 65 -9.75 6.85 -18.81
CA GLY A 65 -9.72 7.95 -17.84
C GLY A 65 -9.74 7.49 -16.38
N ALA A 66 -10.01 6.21 -16.12
CA ALA A 66 -10.00 5.68 -14.75
C ALA A 66 -8.66 5.88 -14.02
N SER A 67 -8.73 5.91 -12.69
CA SER A 67 -7.56 6.06 -11.84
C SER A 67 -7.51 5.00 -10.75
N VAL A 68 -6.34 4.34 -10.61
CA VAL A 68 -6.07 3.38 -9.55
C VAL A 68 -5.07 3.97 -8.57
N VAL A 69 -5.41 3.95 -7.28
CA VAL A 69 -4.52 4.43 -6.20
C VAL A 69 -4.27 3.30 -5.22
N MET A 70 -3.00 2.96 -5.05
CA MET A 70 -2.55 1.93 -4.11
C MET A 70 -1.98 2.55 -2.84
N VAL A 71 -2.22 1.90 -1.69
CA VAL A 71 -1.66 2.36 -0.41
C VAL A 71 -0.39 1.56 -0.10
N SER A 72 0.78 2.18 -0.36
CA SER A 72 2.09 1.70 0.06
C SER A 72 2.42 2.17 1.49
N SER A 73 3.62 2.64 1.75
CA SER A 73 4.08 3.22 3.01
C SER A 73 5.41 3.94 2.80
N ASN A 74 5.74 4.92 3.62
CA ASN A 74 7.08 5.51 3.67
C ASN A 74 8.14 4.51 4.22
N SER A 75 7.74 3.36 4.76
CA SER A 75 8.65 2.26 5.11
C SER A 75 9.12 1.45 3.90
N ALA A 76 8.43 1.54 2.74
CA ALA A 76 8.78 0.78 1.54
C ALA A 76 10.24 1.03 1.08
N PRO A 77 10.69 2.27 0.89
CA PRO A 77 12.07 2.54 0.48
C PRO A 77 13.11 2.26 1.58
N LEU A 78 12.68 2.05 2.83
CA LEU A 78 13.53 1.71 3.97
C LEU A 78 13.60 0.19 4.21
N CYS A 79 13.01 -0.62 3.33
CA CYS A 79 12.97 -2.08 3.44
C CYS A 79 14.38 -2.68 3.47
N LYS A 80 14.69 -3.40 4.56
CA LYS A 80 16.00 -4.06 4.75
C LYS A 80 16.09 -5.46 4.11
N LYS A 81 14.95 -6.02 3.71
CA LYS A 81 14.82 -7.34 3.08
C LYS A 81 14.12 -7.23 1.72
N PRO A 82 14.77 -6.59 0.72
CA PRO A 82 14.17 -6.36 -0.59
C PRO A 82 13.83 -7.65 -1.34
N ASP A 83 14.48 -8.77 -0.99
CA ASP A 83 14.19 -10.08 -1.57
C ASP A 83 12.73 -10.51 -1.35
N VAL A 84 12.12 -10.11 -0.22
CA VAL A 84 10.69 -10.34 0.03
C VAL A 84 9.83 -9.71 -1.07
N ALA A 85 10.17 -8.49 -1.50
CA ALA A 85 9.43 -7.84 -2.56
C ALA A 85 9.62 -8.51 -3.92
N GLU A 86 10.84 -8.98 -4.23
CA GLU A 86 11.10 -9.70 -5.47
C GLU A 86 10.36 -11.05 -5.53
N LEU A 87 10.34 -11.79 -4.43
CA LEU A 87 9.59 -13.05 -4.33
C LEU A 87 8.09 -12.81 -4.54
N LEU A 88 7.52 -11.78 -3.92
CA LEU A 88 6.12 -11.40 -4.10
C LEU A 88 5.81 -11.01 -5.56
N LEU A 89 6.68 -10.23 -6.20
CA LEU A 89 6.51 -9.82 -7.60
C LEU A 89 6.54 -10.98 -8.57
N ASN A 90 7.27 -12.05 -8.24
CA ASN A 90 7.40 -13.27 -9.03
C ASN A 90 6.39 -14.37 -8.62
N ASP A 91 5.50 -14.08 -7.65
CA ASP A 91 4.55 -15.05 -7.08
C ASP A 91 5.23 -16.32 -6.51
N ASP A 92 6.48 -16.16 -6.01
CA ASP A 92 7.28 -17.24 -5.46
C ASP A 92 6.99 -17.45 -3.96
N TRP A 93 5.87 -18.08 -3.67
CA TRP A 93 5.44 -18.41 -2.31
C TRP A 93 6.29 -19.51 -1.66
N GLN A 94 7.00 -20.33 -2.42
CA GLN A 94 7.95 -21.30 -1.87
C GLN A 94 9.19 -20.59 -1.33
N GLY A 95 9.73 -19.62 -2.09
CA GLY A 95 10.82 -18.78 -1.62
C GLY A 95 10.41 -17.96 -0.39
N ILE A 96 9.19 -17.42 -0.33
CA ILE A 96 8.65 -16.74 0.84
C ILE A 96 8.61 -17.67 2.05
N ALA A 97 8.05 -18.87 1.91
CA ALA A 97 7.94 -19.84 3.00
C ALA A 97 9.31 -20.22 3.57
N ALA A 98 10.34 -20.34 2.72
CA ALA A 98 11.71 -20.64 3.14
C ALA A 98 12.33 -19.50 3.99
N LEU A 99 11.97 -18.23 3.72
CA LEU A 99 12.49 -17.07 4.45
C LEU A 99 11.66 -16.68 5.67
N LEU A 100 10.38 -17.10 5.75
CA LEU A 100 9.40 -16.57 6.69
C LEU A 100 9.81 -16.73 8.16
N GLY A 101 10.58 -17.79 8.48
CA GLY A 101 11.13 -18.03 9.81
C GLY A 101 12.07 -16.92 10.28
N ASP A 102 12.90 -16.41 9.38
CA ASP A 102 13.96 -15.41 9.65
C ASP A 102 13.47 -13.96 9.50
N LEU A 103 12.26 -13.77 9.00
CA LEU A 103 11.68 -12.42 8.83
C LEU A 103 11.01 -11.95 10.12
N SER A 104 11.18 -10.69 10.44
CA SER A 104 10.32 -9.98 11.40
C SER A 104 9.00 -9.55 10.74
N GLY A 105 7.99 -9.22 11.56
CA GLY A 105 6.76 -8.62 11.02
C GLY A 105 7.02 -7.28 10.30
N HIS A 106 8.05 -6.53 10.71
CA HIS A 106 8.46 -5.30 10.03
C HIS A 106 9.07 -5.60 8.65
N ASP A 107 9.87 -6.65 8.51
CA ASP A 107 10.41 -7.07 7.21
C ASP A 107 9.29 -7.48 6.26
N CYS A 108 8.30 -8.23 6.74
CA CYS A 108 7.13 -8.60 5.94
C CYS A 108 6.31 -7.38 5.56
N TYR A 109 6.08 -6.45 6.49
CA TYR A 109 5.35 -5.21 6.22
C TYR A 109 6.07 -4.35 5.18
N SER A 110 7.32 -3.96 5.44
CA SER A 110 8.08 -3.10 4.53
C SER A 110 8.32 -3.77 3.18
N GLY A 111 8.57 -5.08 3.15
CA GLY A 111 8.69 -5.88 1.93
C GLY A 111 7.40 -5.90 1.11
N SER A 112 6.23 -6.09 1.74
CA SER A 112 4.93 -6.03 1.06
C SER A 112 4.65 -4.65 0.47
N LYS A 113 4.99 -3.57 1.20
CA LYS A 113 4.80 -2.20 0.75
C LYS A 113 5.78 -1.80 -0.36
N LEU A 114 7.01 -2.32 -0.33
CA LEU A 114 7.96 -2.20 -1.43
C LEU A 114 7.48 -2.95 -2.68
N ALA A 115 6.93 -4.15 -2.51
CA ALA A 115 6.36 -4.91 -3.62
C ALA A 115 5.20 -4.16 -4.30
N ILE A 116 4.30 -3.52 -3.53
CA ILE A 116 3.24 -2.65 -4.06
C ILE A 116 3.85 -1.52 -4.91
N ALA A 117 4.85 -0.80 -4.39
CA ALA A 117 5.47 0.32 -5.08
C ALA A 117 6.14 -0.13 -6.40
N LYS A 118 6.87 -1.26 -6.37
CA LYS A 118 7.51 -1.83 -7.56
C LYS A 118 6.49 -2.34 -8.57
N TRP A 119 5.44 -3.04 -8.11
CA TRP A 119 4.36 -3.50 -8.98
C TRP A 119 3.66 -2.33 -9.67
N MET A 120 3.29 -1.30 -8.91
CA MET A 120 2.70 -0.08 -9.46
C MET A 120 3.56 0.51 -10.56
N ARG A 121 4.85 0.71 -10.32
CA ARG A 121 5.76 1.28 -11.33
C ARG A 121 5.92 0.40 -12.57
N LYS A 122 5.94 -0.93 -12.40
CA LYS A 122 6.04 -1.90 -13.50
C LYS A 122 4.81 -1.86 -14.42
N TYR A 123 3.61 -1.76 -13.83
CA TYR A 123 2.36 -1.86 -14.58
C TYR A 123 1.77 -0.51 -15.02
N ALA A 124 2.18 0.60 -14.40
CA ALA A 124 1.68 1.93 -14.78
C ALA A 124 1.83 2.27 -16.27
N PRO A 125 2.95 1.96 -16.96
CA PRO A 125 3.06 2.25 -18.40
C PRO A 125 2.10 1.43 -19.26
N GLU A 126 1.77 0.21 -18.86
CA GLU A 126 0.82 -0.64 -19.58
C GLU A 126 -0.61 -0.11 -19.44
N LEU A 127 -1.02 0.21 -18.21
CA LEU A 127 -2.34 0.78 -17.96
C LEU A 127 -2.50 2.18 -18.57
N ALA A 128 -1.44 2.98 -18.57
CA ALA A 128 -1.46 4.30 -19.19
C ALA A 128 -1.74 4.25 -20.70
N ARG A 129 -1.25 3.22 -21.42
CA ARG A 129 -1.59 3.02 -22.85
C ARG A 129 -3.07 2.72 -23.07
N GLN A 130 -3.78 2.27 -22.03
CA GLN A 130 -5.22 2.01 -22.02
C GLN A 130 -6.01 3.23 -21.52
N GLY A 131 -5.32 4.36 -21.25
CA GLY A 131 -5.93 5.56 -20.69
C GLY A 131 -6.21 5.49 -19.18
N ILE A 132 -5.63 4.51 -18.47
CA ILE A 132 -5.83 4.28 -17.04
C ILE A 132 -4.58 4.75 -16.30
N ARG A 133 -4.76 5.60 -15.27
CA ARG A 133 -3.65 6.06 -14.41
C ARG A 133 -3.49 5.10 -13.22
N LEU A 134 -2.24 4.77 -12.87
CA LEU A 134 -1.92 3.94 -11.73
C LEU A 134 -0.86 4.64 -10.89
N ASN A 135 -1.19 4.96 -9.63
CA ASN A 135 -0.32 5.64 -8.69
C ASN A 135 -0.37 4.97 -7.32
N ALA A 136 0.51 5.37 -6.44
CA ALA A 136 0.49 4.97 -5.04
C ALA A 136 0.67 6.17 -4.12
N ILE A 137 0.07 6.11 -2.93
CA ILE A 137 0.44 6.95 -1.80
C ILE A 137 1.37 6.18 -0.87
N ALA A 138 2.26 6.91 -0.20
CA ALA A 138 3.17 6.39 0.81
C ALA A 138 2.94 7.14 2.13
N PRO A 139 1.93 6.73 2.93
CA PRO A 139 1.68 7.32 4.22
C PRO A 139 2.86 7.17 5.17
N GLY A 140 3.12 8.22 5.97
CA GLY A 140 3.90 8.15 7.19
C GLY A 140 3.08 7.65 8.36
N TYR A 141 3.52 7.98 9.59
CA TYR A 141 2.74 7.70 10.79
C TYR A 141 1.44 8.50 10.74
N THR A 142 0.34 7.78 10.64
CA THR A 142 -1.02 8.35 10.57
C THR A 142 -1.80 7.94 11.82
N GLU A 143 -2.43 8.90 12.49
CA GLU A 143 -3.23 8.66 13.68
C GLU A 143 -4.56 8.01 13.29
N THR A 144 -4.68 6.74 13.61
CA THR A 144 -5.86 5.90 13.36
C THR A 144 -6.19 5.09 14.60
N ALA A 145 -7.34 4.44 14.66
CA ALA A 145 -7.66 3.53 15.75
C ALA A 145 -6.57 2.45 15.96
N MET A 146 -5.95 1.98 14.87
CA MET A 146 -4.86 0.99 14.90
C MET A 146 -3.59 1.54 15.54
N THR A 147 -3.16 2.73 15.17
CA THR A 147 -1.91 3.35 15.69
C THR A 147 -2.09 3.93 17.07
N LYS A 148 -3.30 4.41 17.40
CA LYS A 148 -3.63 4.95 18.71
C LYS A 148 -3.55 3.87 19.81
N ALA A 149 -4.01 2.66 19.52
CA ALA A 149 -3.92 1.54 20.46
C ALA A 149 -2.46 1.23 20.86
N VAL A 150 -1.50 1.40 19.93
CA VAL A 150 -0.05 1.23 20.20
C VAL A 150 0.52 2.45 20.92
N ALA A 151 0.08 3.65 20.58
CA ALA A 151 0.52 4.88 21.23
C ALA A 151 0.05 4.99 22.71
N ASP A 152 -1.09 4.40 23.02
CA ASP A 152 -1.64 4.34 24.39
C ASP A 152 -1.06 3.19 25.22
N ASP A 153 -0.27 2.30 24.62
CA ASP A 153 0.38 1.17 25.30
C ASP A 153 1.51 1.67 26.22
N PRO A 154 1.53 1.29 27.52
CA PRO A 154 2.57 1.73 28.46
C PRO A 154 3.99 1.36 28.06
N GLN A 155 4.17 0.29 27.28
CA GLN A 155 5.49 -0.18 26.85
C GLN A 155 6.00 0.59 25.63
N TYR A 156 5.10 0.99 24.71
CA TYR A 156 5.48 1.56 23.40
C TYR A 156 5.15 3.04 23.25
N GLY A 157 4.30 3.60 24.11
CA GLY A 157 3.80 4.97 23.97
C GLY A 157 4.90 6.04 23.95
N ASP A 158 5.95 5.92 24.79
CA ASP A 158 7.08 6.84 24.77
C ASP A 158 7.86 6.79 23.46
N ALA A 159 8.11 5.60 22.93
CA ALA A 159 8.79 5.43 21.66
C ALA A 159 7.96 6.02 20.49
N ILE A 160 6.65 5.86 20.54
CA ILE A 160 5.75 6.47 19.54
C ILE A 160 5.76 7.98 19.62
N ARG A 161 5.73 8.57 20.84
CA ARG A 161 5.83 10.02 21.02
C ARG A 161 7.15 10.58 20.46
N GLN A 162 8.26 9.91 20.75
CA GLN A 162 9.57 10.28 20.20
C GLN A 162 9.61 10.15 18.68
N PHE A 163 9.00 9.09 18.13
CA PHE A 163 8.90 8.91 16.70
C PHE A 163 8.07 10.01 16.02
N VAL A 164 6.93 10.38 16.58
CA VAL A 164 6.11 11.50 16.08
C VAL A 164 6.86 12.82 16.16
N ALA A 165 7.59 13.07 17.26
CA ALA A 165 8.40 14.26 17.41
C ALA A 165 9.58 14.33 16.41
N SER A 166 9.99 13.21 15.83
CA SER A 166 11.02 13.17 14.78
C SER A 166 10.51 13.54 13.38
N ILE A 167 9.18 13.55 13.17
CA ILE A 167 8.60 13.98 11.91
C ILE A 167 8.88 15.47 11.71
N PRO A 168 9.45 15.91 10.57
CA PRO A 168 9.79 17.32 10.34
C PRO A 168 8.62 18.29 10.56
N MET A 169 7.39 17.91 10.18
CA MET A 169 6.18 18.72 10.47
C MET A 169 5.70 18.64 11.92
N GLN A 170 6.37 17.87 12.79
CA GLN A 170 6.13 17.74 14.24
C GLN A 170 4.69 17.39 14.62
N ARG A 171 4.01 16.66 13.76
CA ARG A 171 2.68 16.11 14.02
C ARG A 171 2.51 14.76 13.32
N PRO A 172 1.61 13.88 13.80
CA PRO A 172 1.18 12.74 13.01
C PRO A 172 0.40 13.22 11.77
N GLY A 173 0.31 12.36 10.75
CA GLY A 173 -0.69 12.51 9.71
C GLY A 173 -2.07 12.16 10.26
N HIS A 174 -3.12 12.72 9.66
CA HIS A 174 -4.51 12.34 9.90
C HIS A 174 -5.07 11.58 8.70
N PRO A 175 -6.12 10.77 8.85
CA PRO A 175 -6.76 10.09 7.72
C PRO A 175 -7.16 11.04 6.59
N GLU A 176 -7.54 12.27 6.93
CA GLU A 176 -7.90 13.33 6.01
C GLU A 176 -6.71 13.76 5.13
N ASP A 177 -5.50 13.86 5.70
CA ASP A 177 -4.29 14.15 4.91
C ASP A 177 -4.08 13.09 3.80
N MET A 178 -4.41 11.82 4.08
CA MET A 178 -4.33 10.71 3.12
C MET A 178 -5.47 10.77 2.10
N ALA A 179 -6.69 11.07 2.56
CA ALA A 179 -7.87 11.15 1.71
C ALA A 179 -7.75 12.25 0.66
N ASP A 180 -7.28 13.45 1.06
CA ASP A 180 -7.07 14.60 0.16
C ASP A 180 -6.06 14.25 -0.96
N ALA A 181 -4.99 13.54 -0.62
CA ALA A 181 -4.00 13.09 -1.61
C ALA A 181 -4.58 12.03 -2.56
N VAL A 182 -5.40 11.11 -2.06
CA VAL A 182 -6.09 10.11 -2.88
C VAL A 182 -7.11 10.81 -3.79
N GLU A 183 -7.89 11.76 -3.28
CA GLU A 183 -8.83 12.55 -4.07
C GLU A 183 -8.13 13.28 -5.23
N PHE A 184 -6.99 13.92 -4.94
CA PHE A 184 -6.17 14.55 -5.99
C PHE A 184 -5.77 13.53 -7.06
N LEU A 185 -5.22 12.36 -6.67
CA LEU A 185 -4.77 11.33 -7.61
C LEU A 185 -5.91 10.70 -8.41
N LEU A 186 -7.12 10.65 -7.87
CA LEU A 186 -8.31 10.18 -8.57
C LEU A 186 -8.88 11.22 -9.55
N SER A 187 -8.69 12.50 -9.28
CA SER A 187 -9.29 13.60 -10.02
C SER A 187 -8.60 13.88 -11.37
N ASP A 188 -9.26 14.66 -12.22
CA ASP A 188 -8.72 15.17 -13.49
C ASP A 188 -7.51 16.10 -13.29
N LYS A 189 -7.34 16.68 -12.10
CA LYS A 189 -6.16 17.50 -11.75
C LYS A 189 -4.86 16.70 -11.84
N ALA A 190 -4.94 15.37 -11.67
CA ALA A 190 -3.82 14.43 -11.82
C ALA A 190 -3.80 13.74 -13.19
N SER A 191 -4.42 14.31 -14.23
CA SER A 191 -4.57 13.69 -15.55
C SER A 191 -3.26 13.29 -16.23
N PHE A 192 -2.13 13.88 -15.84
CA PHE A 192 -0.80 13.57 -16.37
C PHE A 192 0.11 12.90 -15.32
N VAL A 193 -0.47 12.39 -14.22
CA VAL A 193 0.26 11.70 -13.14
C VAL A 193 -0.02 10.20 -13.23
N SER A 194 0.99 9.42 -13.59
CA SER A 194 0.93 7.95 -13.59
C SER A 194 2.30 7.36 -13.27
N GLY A 195 2.34 6.27 -12.50
CA GLY A 195 3.57 5.64 -12.04
C GLY A 195 4.27 6.37 -10.89
N SER A 196 3.60 7.29 -10.23
CA SER A 196 4.15 8.08 -9.12
C SER A 196 3.81 7.49 -7.76
N MET A 197 4.77 7.56 -6.83
CA MET A 197 4.53 7.31 -5.41
C MET A 197 4.60 8.65 -4.67
N LEU A 198 3.46 9.08 -4.13
CA LEU A 198 3.34 10.34 -3.40
C LEU A 198 3.52 10.08 -1.91
N PHE A 199 4.56 10.65 -1.31
CA PHE A 199 4.81 10.58 0.13
C PHE A 199 3.93 11.58 0.87
N ILE A 200 3.18 11.09 1.86
CA ILE A 200 2.34 11.89 2.75
C ILE A 200 2.76 11.56 4.18
N ASP A 201 3.92 12.07 4.58
CA ASP A 201 4.62 11.65 5.78
C ASP A 201 5.26 12.79 6.58
N GLY A 202 4.86 14.02 6.28
CA GLY A 202 5.37 15.22 6.96
C GLY A 202 6.86 15.49 6.73
N GLY A 203 7.43 14.96 5.63
CA GLY A 203 8.83 15.13 5.25
C GLY A 203 9.76 14.07 5.84
N HIS A 204 9.23 13.01 6.44
CA HIS A 204 10.03 11.99 7.12
C HIS A 204 10.93 11.20 6.14
N ASP A 205 10.40 10.82 4.96
CA ASP A 205 11.19 10.15 3.92
C ASP A 205 12.33 11.04 3.41
N ALA A 206 12.04 12.30 3.13
CA ALA A 206 13.06 13.26 2.68
C ALA A 206 14.17 13.45 3.73
N MET A 207 13.84 13.42 5.01
CA MET A 207 14.82 13.49 6.10
C MET A 207 15.71 12.23 6.14
N PHE A 208 15.13 11.03 5.97
CA PHE A 208 15.91 9.79 6.02
C PHE A 208 16.71 9.53 4.75
N ARG A 209 16.24 10.01 3.62
CA ARG A 209 16.82 9.73 2.30
C ARG A 209 17.01 11.01 1.47
N PRO A 210 17.75 12.03 1.98
CA PRO A 210 17.83 13.36 1.37
C PRO A 210 18.44 13.36 -0.05
N SER A 211 19.15 12.31 -0.42
CA SER A 211 19.77 12.15 -1.74
C SER A 211 19.03 11.19 -2.67
N ALA A 212 17.90 10.62 -2.24
CA ALA A 212 17.12 9.69 -3.06
C ALA A 212 15.89 10.41 -3.64
N ILE A 213 15.69 10.22 -4.95
CA ILE A 213 14.55 10.78 -5.70
C ILE A 213 13.65 9.63 -6.13
#